data_7e559c9e26c97e2009c1ed7946d8083c
#
_entry.id   7e559c9e26c97e2009c1ed7946d8083c
#
_cell.length_a   1.000
_cell.length_b   1.000
_cell.length_c   1.000
_cell.angle_alpha   90.00
_cell.angle_beta   90.00
_cell.angle_gamma   90.00
#
_symmetry.space_group_name_H-M   'P 1'
#
loop_
_entity.id
_entity.type
_entity.pdbx_description
1 polymer ?
#
loop_
_entity_poly.entity_id
_entity_poly.type
_entity_poly.pdbx_seq_one_letter_code
_entity_poly.pdbx_strand_id
1 'polypeptide(L)'
;YKVEVVPGTLKVQRRTPVFTDSANLYTTRVYDGRAVDLTPATDGDGTMSRVITNRETNEVLTSDPVDVGEYRVVYSVSEGKNYTEGSVSYDFAITQAPLVITAEDKNVVFGAKAPEYTVVYDGFVNGETEAVLTGTLVVTCDYTVESREYTYEIVPSGLSAKNYAITWKNGVLTARYPESDSDDYEETSKPANSKMPKSGTNNPGQGATEKDAKKGYVNENSGIVS
;
A
#
# COMPACT_ATOMS: atom_id res chain seq x y z
N TYR A 1 -32.50 15.36 -83.31
CA TYR A 1 -31.38 15.33 -82.30
C TYR A 1 -30.99 13.89 -82.11
N LYS A 2 -29.71 13.60 -82.28
CA LYS A 2 -29.13 12.30 -81.99
C LYS A 2 -28.48 12.40 -80.58
N VAL A 3 -29.00 11.66 -79.63
CA VAL A 3 -28.42 11.58 -78.26
C VAL A 3 -27.41 10.47 -78.29
N GLU A 4 -26.18 10.82 -78.05
CA GLU A 4 -25.08 9.87 -77.86
C GLU A 4 -24.85 9.67 -76.34
N VAL A 5 -25.11 8.46 -75.90
CA VAL A 5 -24.83 8.07 -74.46
C VAL A 5 -23.46 7.52 -74.41
N VAL A 6 -22.55 8.25 -73.69
CA VAL A 6 -21.22 7.79 -73.41
C VAL A 6 -21.25 7.05 -72.06
N PRO A 7 -20.94 5.74 -72.03
CA PRO A 7 -20.89 5.00 -70.76
C PRO A 7 -19.78 5.54 -69.85
N GLY A 8 -20.14 5.92 -68.61
CA GLY A 8 -19.18 6.26 -67.57
C GLY A 8 -18.68 5.01 -66.83
N THR A 9 -17.45 5.03 -66.38
CA THR A 9 -16.88 3.94 -65.55
C THR A 9 -16.89 4.37 -64.09
N LEU A 10 -17.59 3.64 -63.23
CA LEU A 10 -17.49 3.80 -61.79
C LEU A 10 -16.41 2.87 -61.27
N LYS A 11 -15.36 3.45 -60.64
CA LYS A 11 -14.29 2.68 -59.96
C LYS A 11 -14.53 2.73 -58.46
N VAL A 12 -14.82 1.60 -57.85
CA VAL A 12 -14.91 1.43 -56.41
C VAL A 12 -13.54 0.98 -55.88
N GLN A 13 -13.01 1.71 -54.92
CA GLN A 13 -11.73 1.37 -54.26
C GLN A 13 -11.97 0.83 -52.84
N ARG A 14 -11.13 -0.10 -52.40
CA ARG A 14 -11.15 -0.57 -51.02
C ARG A 14 -10.70 0.52 -50.08
N ARG A 15 -11.26 0.52 -48.89
CA ARG A 15 -10.95 1.47 -47.80
C ARG A 15 -9.97 0.83 -46.84
N THR A 16 -9.10 1.63 -46.22
CA THR A 16 -8.25 1.20 -45.08
C THR A 16 -9.14 0.96 -43.87
N PRO A 17 -8.97 -0.17 -43.14
CA PRO A 17 -9.74 -0.44 -41.95
C PRO A 17 -9.36 0.52 -40.81
N VAL A 18 -10.35 0.85 -39.98
CA VAL A 18 -10.18 1.62 -38.76
C VAL A 18 -10.25 0.66 -37.57
N PHE A 19 -9.31 0.75 -36.68
CA PHE A 19 -9.34 0.02 -35.42
C PHE A 19 -9.92 0.96 -34.35
N THR A 20 -10.94 0.47 -33.65
CA THR A 20 -11.53 1.18 -32.51
C THR A 20 -11.09 0.48 -31.24
N ASP A 21 -10.46 1.24 -30.37
CA ASP A 21 -9.92 0.73 -29.13
C ASP A 21 -11.01 0.60 -28.09
N SER A 22 -10.91 -0.44 -27.28
CA SER A 22 -11.45 -0.36 -25.93
C SER A 22 -10.59 0.69 -25.19
N ALA A 23 -11.21 1.69 -24.59
CA ALA A 23 -10.59 2.87 -24.00
C ALA A 23 -9.51 2.59 -22.92
N ASN A 24 -9.16 1.33 -22.67
CA ASN A 24 -8.26 0.85 -21.62
C ASN A 24 -6.88 0.40 -22.12
N LEU A 25 -6.62 0.41 -23.45
CA LEU A 25 -5.39 -0.15 -24.02
C LEU A 25 -4.15 0.76 -23.91
N TYR A 26 -4.31 2.01 -23.49
CA TYR A 26 -3.22 2.99 -23.44
C TYR A 26 -2.78 3.39 -22.04
N THR A 27 -3.40 2.84 -21.00
CA THR A 27 -3.13 3.28 -19.65
C THR A 27 -2.32 2.22 -18.89
N THR A 28 -1.32 2.71 -18.15
CA THR A 28 -0.70 1.90 -17.10
C THR A 28 -1.78 1.43 -16.13
N ARG A 29 -1.85 0.12 -15.95
CA ARG A 29 -2.79 -0.54 -15.04
C ARG A 29 -2.04 -1.04 -13.83
N VAL A 30 -2.62 -0.88 -12.65
CA VAL A 30 -2.12 -1.54 -11.45
C VAL A 30 -2.60 -3.00 -11.46
N TYR A 31 -1.73 -3.91 -11.05
CA TYR A 31 -2.06 -5.33 -10.90
C TYR A 31 -3.31 -5.53 -10.03
N ASP A 32 -4.26 -6.31 -10.53
CA ASP A 32 -5.51 -6.66 -9.83
C ASP A 32 -5.81 -8.17 -9.87
N GLY A 33 -4.83 -8.98 -10.30
CA GLY A 33 -4.96 -10.43 -10.42
C GLY A 33 -5.83 -10.91 -11.57
N ARG A 34 -6.21 -10.02 -12.51
CA ARG A 34 -7.07 -10.34 -13.66
C ARG A 34 -6.35 -10.08 -14.97
N ALA A 35 -6.70 -10.88 -15.99
CA ALA A 35 -6.21 -10.65 -17.33
C ALA A 35 -6.67 -9.29 -17.87
N VAL A 36 -5.81 -8.64 -18.64
CA VAL A 36 -6.20 -7.43 -19.40
C VAL A 36 -7.10 -7.84 -20.55
N ASP A 37 -8.27 -7.21 -20.66
CA ASP A 37 -9.13 -7.43 -21.83
C ASP A 37 -8.53 -6.72 -23.05
N LEU A 38 -8.01 -7.51 -23.97
CA LEU A 38 -7.40 -7.07 -25.23
C LEU A 38 -8.30 -7.40 -26.43
N THR A 39 -9.62 -7.29 -26.27
CA THR A 39 -10.56 -7.52 -27.36
C THR A 39 -10.60 -6.30 -28.28
N PRO A 40 -10.12 -6.40 -29.53
CA PRO A 40 -10.14 -5.30 -30.47
C PRO A 40 -11.46 -5.22 -31.20
N ALA A 41 -11.77 -4.03 -31.72
CA ALA A 41 -12.83 -3.84 -32.69
C ALA A 41 -12.27 -3.17 -33.96
N THR A 42 -12.78 -3.56 -35.11
CA THR A 42 -12.46 -2.94 -36.41
C THR A 42 -13.69 -2.91 -37.31
N ASP A 43 -13.74 -1.95 -38.24
CA ASP A 43 -14.71 -1.91 -39.31
C ASP A 43 -14.26 -2.72 -40.55
N GLY A 44 -13.04 -3.29 -40.52
CA GLY A 44 -12.52 -4.16 -41.57
C GLY A 44 -13.31 -5.46 -41.68
N ASP A 45 -13.49 -5.97 -42.91
CA ASP A 45 -14.24 -7.18 -43.22
C ASP A 45 -13.35 -8.43 -43.46
N GLY A 46 -12.05 -8.33 -43.19
CA GLY A 46 -11.11 -9.44 -43.24
C GLY A 46 -11.02 -10.22 -41.91
N THR A 47 -10.16 -11.21 -41.86
CA THR A 47 -9.89 -11.99 -40.64
C THR A 47 -8.98 -11.22 -39.71
N MET A 48 -9.41 -11.07 -38.46
CA MET A 48 -8.63 -10.42 -37.42
C MET A 48 -7.71 -11.42 -36.71
N SER A 49 -6.51 -10.97 -36.42
CA SER A 49 -5.52 -11.67 -35.59
C SER A 49 -4.89 -10.70 -34.60
N ARG A 50 -4.31 -11.24 -33.51
CA ARG A 50 -3.51 -10.46 -32.55
C ARG A 50 -2.27 -11.21 -32.15
N VAL A 51 -1.22 -10.46 -31.84
CA VAL A 51 0.02 -10.94 -31.25
C VAL A 51 0.33 -10.10 -30.02
N ILE A 52 0.55 -10.73 -28.87
CA ILE A 52 0.90 -10.07 -27.62
C ILE A 52 2.35 -10.45 -27.31
N THR A 53 3.18 -9.47 -27.01
CA THR A 53 4.60 -9.66 -26.69
C THR A 53 4.93 -8.99 -25.38
N ASN A 54 5.62 -9.70 -24.48
CA ASN A 54 6.28 -9.08 -23.33
C ASN A 54 7.51 -8.34 -23.85
N ARG A 55 7.63 -7.04 -23.61
CA ARG A 55 8.68 -6.19 -24.17
C ARG A 55 10.03 -6.35 -23.48
N GLU A 56 10.05 -6.86 -22.26
CA GLU A 56 11.28 -7.10 -21.51
C GLU A 56 11.95 -8.41 -21.96
N THR A 57 11.14 -9.47 -22.13
CA THR A 57 11.64 -10.82 -22.48
C THR A 57 11.57 -11.13 -23.97
N ASN A 58 10.82 -10.34 -24.75
CA ASN A 58 10.46 -10.59 -26.15
C ASN A 58 9.67 -11.91 -26.37
N GLU A 59 9.06 -12.42 -25.30
CA GLU A 59 8.20 -13.61 -25.37
C GLU A 59 6.84 -13.26 -25.98
N VAL A 60 6.39 -14.11 -26.92
CA VAL A 60 5.02 -14.02 -27.45
C VAL A 60 4.09 -14.80 -26.55
N LEU A 61 3.07 -14.11 -26.02
CA LEU A 61 2.11 -14.68 -25.12
C LEU A 61 0.96 -15.35 -25.87
N THR A 62 0.48 -16.48 -25.36
CA THR A 62 -0.64 -17.24 -25.89
C THR A 62 -1.97 -16.86 -25.24
N SER A 63 -1.95 -16.10 -24.14
CA SER A 63 -3.11 -15.61 -23.40
C SER A 63 -2.91 -14.15 -23.03
N ASP A 64 -3.99 -13.50 -22.60
CA ASP A 64 -3.94 -12.14 -22.11
C ASP A 64 -3.10 -12.03 -20.85
N PRO A 65 -2.23 -11.01 -20.72
CA PRO A 65 -1.33 -10.87 -19.60
C PRO A 65 -2.08 -10.52 -18.32
N VAL A 66 -1.61 -11.11 -17.22
CA VAL A 66 -2.07 -10.84 -15.85
C VAL A 66 -0.97 -10.16 -15.06
N ASP A 67 0.24 -10.66 -15.17
CA ASP A 67 1.39 -10.28 -14.35
C ASP A 67 1.94 -8.88 -14.66
N VAL A 68 2.63 -8.33 -13.70
CA VAL A 68 3.43 -7.09 -13.86
C VAL A 68 4.43 -7.24 -14.99
N GLY A 69 4.51 -6.22 -15.85
CA GLY A 69 5.41 -6.17 -16.99
C GLY A 69 5.02 -5.12 -18.03
N GLU A 70 5.86 -4.94 -19.01
CA GLU A 70 5.62 -4.10 -20.17
C GLU A 70 5.23 -4.98 -21.37
N TYR A 71 4.16 -4.62 -22.05
CA TYR A 71 3.58 -5.42 -23.11
C TYR A 71 3.31 -4.60 -24.35
N ARG A 72 3.37 -5.29 -25.49
CA ARG A 72 2.92 -4.79 -26.78
C ARG A 72 1.87 -5.73 -27.35
N VAL A 73 0.76 -5.18 -27.80
CA VAL A 73 -0.22 -5.90 -28.61
C VAL A 73 -0.22 -5.35 -30.03
N VAL A 74 -0.20 -6.23 -31.01
CA VAL A 74 -0.37 -5.91 -32.42
C VAL A 74 -1.64 -6.56 -32.91
N TYR A 75 -2.59 -5.76 -33.37
CA TYR A 75 -3.76 -6.23 -34.06
C TYR A 75 -3.55 -6.12 -35.56
N SER A 76 -3.98 -7.14 -36.31
CA SER A 76 -3.91 -7.15 -37.75
C SER A 76 -5.22 -7.68 -38.33
N VAL A 77 -5.68 -7.07 -39.38
CA VAL A 77 -6.83 -7.55 -40.18
C VAL A 77 -6.35 -7.83 -41.59
N SER A 78 -6.66 -9.01 -42.12
CA SER A 78 -6.32 -9.38 -43.50
C SER A 78 -7.13 -8.58 -44.48
N GLU A 79 -6.71 -8.57 -45.74
CA GLU A 79 -7.50 -8.03 -46.84
C GLU A 79 -8.90 -8.69 -46.91
N GLY A 80 -9.94 -7.88 -47.05
CA GLY A 80 -11.31 -8.28 -47.19
C GLY A 80 -11.87 -7.89 -48.52
N LYS A 81 -13.19 -7.98 -48.68
CA LYS A 81 -13.90 -7.61 -49.92
C LYS A 81 -13.85 -6.11 -50.15
N ASN A 82 -14.08 -5.33 -49.09
CA ASN A 82 -14.27 -3.87 -49.17
C ASN A 82 -13.12 -3.09 -48.53
N TYR A 83 -12.22 -3.77 -47.79
CA TYR A 83 -11.12 -3.17 -47.07
C TYR A 83 -9.76 -3.79 -47.46
N THR A 84 -8.73 -2.97 -47.40
CA THR A 84 -7.35 -3.45 -47.52
C THR A 84 -6.93 -4.13 -46.21
N GLU A 85 -5.80 -4.82 -46.20
CA GLU A 85 -5.15 -5.21 -44.95
C GLU A 85 -4.79 -3.99 -44.10
N GLY A 86 -4.70 -4.18 -42.80
CA GLY A 86 -4.31 -3.14 -41.88
C GLY A 86 -3.79 -3.72 -40.58
N SER A 87 -2.99 -2.92 -39.86
CA SER A 87 -2.51 -3.26 -38.52
C SER A 87 -2.32 -2.04 -37.66
N VAL A 88 -2.40 -2.25 -36.34
CA VAL A 88 -2.14 -1.25 -35.31
C VAL A 88 -1.45 -1.90 -34.12
N SER A 89 -0.59 -1.16 -33.45
CA SER A 89 0.09 -1.65 -32.26
C SER A 89 -0.08 -0.70 -31.07
N TYR A 90 -0.19 -1.29 -29.87
CA TYR A 90 -0.32 -0.57 -28.63
C TYR A 90 0.66 -1.12 -27.61
N ASP A 91 1.31 -0.21 -26.86
CA ASP A 91 2.12 -0.52 -25.70
C ASP A 91 1.34 -0.21 -24.46
N PHE A 92 1.40 -1.09 -23.46
CA PHE A 92 0.79 -0.90 -22.15
C PHE A 92 1.63 -1.57 -21.07
N ALA A 93 1.40 -1.20 -19.82
CA ALA A 93 2.11 -1.77 -18.67
C ALA A 93 1.13 -2.19 -17.58
N ILE A 94 1.47 -3.28 -16.88
CA ILE A 94 0.87 -3.65 -15.60
C ILE A 94 1.93 -3.36 -14.55
N THR A 95 1.61 -2.49 -13.59
CA THR A 95 2.49 -2.11 -12.49
C THR A 95 2.13 -2.86 -11.22
N GLN A 96 3.07 -2.93 -10.27
CA GLN A 96 2.85 -3.61 -9.00
C GLN A 96 1.71 -3.00 -8.20
N ALA A 97 0.90 -3.86 -7.56
CA ALA A 97 -0.06 -3.45 -6.56
C ALA A 97 0.65 -3.16 -5.23
N PRO A 98 0.20 -2.16 -4.45
CA PRO A 98 0.76 -1.92 -3.13
C PRO A 98 0.36 -3.04 -2.17
N LEU A 99 1.32 -3.53 -1.39
CA LEU A 99 1.11 -4.49 -0.30
C LEU A 99 1.84 -4.01 0.93
N VAL A 100 1.12 -3.81 2.03
CA VAL A 100 1.69 -3.41 3.31
C VAL A 100 1.79 -4.64 4.21
N ILE A 101 2.99 -4.89 4.75
CA ILE A 101 3.24 -5.93 5.75
C ILE A 101 3.60 -5.23 7.06
N THR A 102 2.74 -5.36 8.06
CA THR A 102 2.87 -4.68 9.35
C THR A 102 3.15 -5.71 10.44
N ALA A 103 4.24 -5.55 11.19
CA ALA A 103 4.45 -6.32 12.40
C ALA A 103 3.44 -5.88 13.48
N GLU A 104 2.84 -6.84 14.16
CA GLU A 104 1.89 -6.55 15.23
C GLU A 104 2.60 -6.11 16.51
N ASP A 105 2.01 -5.15 17.20
CA ASP A 105 2.47 -4.74 18.52
C ASP A 105 2.30 -5.87 19.53
N LYS A 106 3.28 -6.03 20.42
CA LYS A 106 3.28 -7.07 21.46
C LYS A 106 3.61 -6.46 22.82
N ASN A 107 3.23 -7.18 23.87
CA ASN A 107 3.56 -6.82 25.23
C ASN A 107 4.35 -7.96 25.89
N VAL A 108 5.26 -7.62 26.78
CA VAL A 108 6.04 -8.59 27.57
C VAL A 108 6.28 -8.04 28.97
N VAL A 109 6.38 -8.94 29.96
CA VAL A 109 6.83 -8.59 31.30
C VAL A 109 8.35 -8.62 31.32
N PHE A 110 8.99 -7.65 31.97
CA PHE A 110 10.46 -7.63 32.12
C PHE A 110 10.98 -8.95 32.69
N GLY A 111 12.02 -9.48 32.07
CA GLY A 111 12.63 -10.78 32.44
C GLY A 111 11.92 -12.00 31.86
N ALA A 112 10.76 -11.85 31.23
CA ALA A 112 10.10 -12.95 30.54
C ALA A 112 10.68 -13.17 29.13
N LYS A 113 10.48 -14.36 28.58
CA LYS A 113 10.85 -14.69 27.20
C LYS A 113 10.05 -13.82 26.22
N ALA A 114 10.70 -13.39 25.13
CA ALA A 114 10.03 -12.70 24.03
C ALA A 114 8.82 -13.49 23.51
N PRO A 115 7.69 -12.81 23.24
CA PRO A 115 6.52 -13.44 22.62
C PRO A 115 6.82 -13.85 21.17
N GLU A 116 5.94 -14.64 20.58
CA GLU A 116 5.97 -14.88 19.13
C GLU A 116 5.57 -13.60 18.39
N TYR A 117 6.40 -13.21 17.42
CA TYR A 117 6.13 -12.04 16.58
C TYR A 117 5.34 -12.48 15.35
N THR A 118 4.29 -11.73 15.07
CA THR A 118 3.35 -11.97 13.96
C THR A 118 3.21 -10.74 13.10
N VAL A 119 2.76 -10.93 11.85
CA VAL A 119 2.52 -9.84 10.90
C VAL A 119 1.11 -9.91 10.36
N VAL A 120 0.60 -8.78 9.90
CA VAL A 120 -0.64 -8.67 9.12
C VAL A 120 -0.32 -8.14 7.73
N TYR A 121 -1.08 -8.60 6.75
CA TYR A 121 -0.96 -8.23 5.35
C TYR A 121 -2.17 -7.42 4.94
N ASP A 122 -1.94 -6.30 4.27
CA ASP A 122 -2.98 -5.43 3.74
C ASP A 122 -2.66 -5.03 2.30
N GLY A 123 -3.57 -5.34 1.36
CA GLY A 123 -3.41 -5.00 -0.04
C GLY A 123 -3.39 -6.18 -1.02
N PHE A 124 -3.57 -7.42 -0.57
CA PHE A 124 -3.77 -8.53 -1.52
C PHE A 124 -5.03 -8.32 -2.35
N VAL A 125 -4.92 -8.57 -3.65
CA VAL A 125 -6.02 -8.42 -4.60
C VAL A 125 -6.52 -9.79 -5.07
N ASN A 126 -7.71 -9.83 -5.64
CA ASN A 126 -8.31 -11.05 -6.25
C ASN A 126 -8.38 -12.29 -5.33
N GLY A 127 -8.39 -12.07 -4.00
CA GLY A 127 -8.42 -13.18 -3.03
C GLY A 127 -7.08 -13.90 -2.85
N GLU A 128 -5.98 -13.32 -3.31
CA GLU A 128 -4.63 -13.82 -3.07
C GLU A 128 -4.25 -13.72 -1.59
N THR A 129 -3.27 -14.49 -1.18
CA THR A 129 -2.75 -14.57 0.18
C THR A 129 -1.22 -14.56 0.17
N GLU A 130 -0.60 -14.72 1.33
CA GLU A 130 0.84 -14.84 1.47
C GLU A 130 1.47 -15.95 0.60
N ALA A 131 0.68 -16.88 0.09
CA ALA A 131 1.16 -17.96 -0.79
C ALA A 131 1.78 -17.46 -2.11
N VAL A 132 1.46 -16.23 -2.55
CA VAL A 132 2.05 -15.62 -3.75
C VAL A 132 3.38 -14.92 -3.48
N LEU A 133 3.78 -14.83 -2.20
CA LEU A 133 5.05 -14.23 -1.81
C LEU A 133 6.19 -15.26 -1.92
N THR A 134 7.40 -14.78 -2.13
CA THR A 134 8.62 -15.58 -2.19
C THR A 134 9.60 -15.12 -1.09
N GLY A 135 10.50 -16.02 -0.68
CA GLY A 135 11.42 -15.76 0.42
C GLY A 135 10.92 -16.38 1.73
N THR A 136 11.51 -15.96 2.83
CA THR A 136 11.15 -16.40 4.18
C THR A 136 10.90 -15.16 5.03
N LEU A 137 9.74 -15.09 5.66
CA LEU A 137 9.45 -14.01 6.62
C LEU A 137 10.43 -14.10 7.79
N VAL A 138 11.13 -13.02 8.03
CA VAL A 138 12.02 -12.83 9.17
C VAL A 138 11.49 -11.65 9.98
N VAL A 139 11.30 -11.85 11.27
CA VAL A 139 10.90 -10.78 12.19
C VAL A 139 11.93 -10.70 13.30
N THR A 140 12.58 -9.54 13.44
CA THR A 140 13.61 -9.31 14.44
C THR A 140 13.18 -8.30 15.48
N CYS A 141 13.71 -8.44 16.71
CA CYS A 141 13.50 -7.51 17.81
C CYS A 141 14.68 -7.66 18.78
N ASP A 142 15.25 -6.55 19.25
CA ASP A 142 16.44 -6.55 20.10
C ASP A 142 16.15 -6.83 21.58
N TYR A 143 14.90 -7.13 21.92
CA TYR A 143 14.51 -7.49 23.28
C TYR A 143 15.15 -8.82 23.72
N THR A 144 15.74 -8.81 24.91
CA THR A 144 16.22 -10.00 25.62
C THR A 144 15.66 -10.02 27.05
N VAL A 145 15.79 -11.14 27.77
CA VAL A 145 15.36 -11.26 29.18
C VAL A 145 16.11 -10.30 30.12
N GLU A 146 17.27 -9.77 29.70
CA GLU A 146 18.08 -8.80 30.46
C GLU A 146 17.78 -7.34 30.05
N SER A 147 16.90 -7.14 29.08
CA SER A 147 16.54 -5.82 28.59
C SER A 147 15.92 -4.94 29.67
N ARG A 148 16.16 -3.62 29.58
CA ARG A 148 15.72 -2.62 30.57
C ARG A 148 14.94 -1.46 29.95
N GLU A 149 14.85 -1.38 28.62
CA GLU A 149 14.08 -0.38 27.91
C GLU A 149 12.61 -0.78 27.87
N TYR A 150 11.73 0.20 27.82
CA TYR A 150 10.28 -0.05 27.81
C TYR A 150 9.72 -0.40 26.44
N THR A 151 10.43 -0.04 25.38
CA THR A 151 9.96 -0.25 23.99
C THR A 151 11.09 -0.72 23.10
N TYR A 152 10.76 -1.65 22.20
CA TYR A 152 11.66 -2.22 21.20
C TYR A 152 10.92 -2.27 19.88
N GLU A 153 11.62 -2.03 18.76
CA GLU A 153 11.03 -2.21 17.44
C GLU A 153 10.95 -3.70 17.09
N ILE A 154 9.82 -4.07 16.49
CA ILE A 154 9.60 -5.38 15.85
C ILE A 154 9.71 -5.14 14.35
N VAL A 155 10.78 -5.63 13.71
CA VAL A 155 11.13 -5.32 12.32
C VAL A 155 10.88 -6.54 11.43
N PRO A 156 9.86 -6.49 10.55
CA PRO A 156 9.59 -7.55 9.59
C PRO A 156 10.42 -7.36 8.31
N SER A 157 10.82 -8.46 7.66
CA SER A 157 11.62 -8.47 6.44
C SER A 157 11.59 -9.83 5.73
N GLY A 158 12.30 -9.95 4.60
CA GLY A 158 12.68 -11.23 3.98
C GLY A 158 11.70 -11.76 2.92
N LEU A 159 10.56 -11.13 2.69
CA LEU A 159 9.64 -11.50 1.62
C LEU A 159 9.79 -10.59 0.40
N SER A 160 9.50 -11.15 -0.77
CA SER A 160 9.43 -10.43 -2.03
C SER A 160 8.23 -10.92 -2.86
N ALA A 161 7.83 -10.14 -3.85
CA ALA A 161 6.72 -10.48 -4.72
C ALA A 161 6.94 -9.92 -6.13
N LYS A 162 6.56 -10.67 -7.15
CA LYS A 162 6.58 -10.22 -8.54
C LYS A 162 5.57 -9.10 -8.78
N ASN A 163 4.35 -9.33 -8.31
CA ASN A 163 3.19 -8.51 -8.63
C ASN A 163 2.84 -7.46 -7.56
N TYR A 164 3.60 -7.41 -6.46
CA TYR A 164 3.36 -6.47 -5.37
C TYR A 164 4.60 -5.65 -5.02
N ALA A 165 4.37 -4.35 -4.78
CA ALA A 165 5.34 -3.46 -4.16
C ALA A 165 5.17 -3.53 -2.64
N ILE A 166 6.06 -4.25 -1.96
CA ILE A 166 5.97 -4.47 -0.52
C ILE A 166 6.46 -3.23 0.23
N THR A 167 5.63 -2.74 1.15
CA THR A 167 5.98 -1.72 2.15
C THR A 167 5.97 -2.36 3.53
N TRP A 168 7.09 -2.27 4.24
CA TRP A 168 7.25 -2.80 5.58
C TRP A 168 6.86 -1.75 6.62
N LYS A 169 6.12 -2.18 7.65
CA LYS A 169 5.84 -1.38 8.84
C LYS A 169 6.26 -2.12 10.09
N ASN A 170 7.05 -1.46 10.91
CA ASN A 170 7.48 -1.98 12.20
C ASN A 170 6.33 -1.97 13.20
N GLY A 171 6.33 -2.97 14.09
CA GLY A 171 5.53 -2.98 15.31
C GLY A 171 6.37 -2.57 16.51
N VAL A 172 5.74 -2.50 17.67
CA VAL A 172 6.37 -2.14 18.93
C VAL A 172 6.16 -3.26 19.96
N LEU A 173 7.24 -3.74 20.55
CA LEU A 173 7.19 -4.55 21.76
C LEU A 173 7.28 -3.63 22.98
N THR A 174 6.24 -3.62 23.82
CA THR A 174 6.21 -2.88 25.07
C THR A 174 6.53 -3.81 26.24
N ALA A 175 7.62 -3.54 26.96
CA ALA A 175 7.99 -4.24 28.17
C ALA A 175 7.46 -3.52 29.41
N ARG A 176 6.87 -4.25 30.36
CA ARG A 176 6.27 -3.69 31.57
C ARG A 176 6.72 -4.49 32.79
N TYR A 177 6.73 -3.84 33.94
CA TYR A 177 6.84 -4.59 35.20
C TYR A 177 5.56 -5.39 35.43
N PRO A 178 5.64 -6.54 36.14
CA PRO A 178 4.44 -7.24 36.56
C PRO A 178 3.59 -6.28 37.42
N GLU A 179 2.27 -6.30 37.20
CA GLU A 179 1.35 -5.60 38.10
C GLU A 179 1.55 -6.21 39.48
N SER A 180 1.95 -5.39 40.47
CA SER A 180 1.96 -5.81 41.87
C SER A 180 0.48 -5.91 42.26
N ASP A 181 0.07 -7.11 42.70
CA ASP A 181 -1.23 -7.29 43.35
C ASP A 181 -1.27 -6.33 44.54
N SER A 182 -1.89 -5.16 44.33
CA SER A 182 -2.04 -4.13 45.36
C SER A 182 -3.28 -4.39 46.22
N ASP A 183 -3.78 -5.63 46.27
CA ASP A 183 -5.00 -5.95 47.02
C ASP A 183 -4.74 -6.59 48.39
N ASP A 184 -3.53 -6.56 48.93
CA ASP A 184 -3.28 -7.10 50.26
C ASP A 184 -2.46 -6.15 51.18
N TYR A 185 -2.96 -4.91 51.33
CA TYR A 185 -2.70 -4.14 52.57
C TYR A 185 -3.98 -4.16 53.39
N GLU A 186 -4.26 -5.32 54.00
CA GLU A 186 -5.09 -5.30 55.20
C GLU A 186 -4.47 -4.37 56.22
N GLU A 187 -5.21 -3.28 56.50
CA GLU A 187 -4.99 -2.35 57.59
C GLU A 187 -5.12 -3.08 58.94
N THR A 188 -4.13 -3.87 59.29
CA THR A 188 -4.01 -4.46 60.62
C THR A 188 -2.79 -3.87 61.34
N SER A 189 -2.93 -2.68 61.89
CA SER A 189 -2.41 -2.31 63.18
C SER A 189 -2.65 -0.84 63.48
N LYS A 190 -3.85 -0.56 63.96
CA LYS A 190 -4.10 0.63 64.74
C LYS A 190 -3.72 0.33 66.19
N PRO A 191 -2.63 0.86 66.73
CA PRO A 191 -2.52 0.88 68.19
C PRO A 191 -3.43 1.99 68.73
N ALA A 192 -4.38 1.55 69.57
CA ALA A 192 -5.19 2.43 70.35
C ALA A 192 -4.29 3.22 71.35
N ASN A 193 -4.65 4.50 71.44
CA ASN A 193 -4.47 5.32 72.63
C ASN A 193 -3.18 6.16 72.75
N SER A 194 -3.31 7.43 72.44
CA SER A 194 -2.87 8.46 73.39
C SER A 194 -3.67 9.75 73.27
N LYS A 195 -4.16 10.15 74.41
CA LYS A 195 -5.00 11.33 74.67
C LYS A 195 -4.37 12.64 74.15
N MET A 196 -5.24 13.46 73.58
CA MET A 196 -5.06 14.91 73.48
C MET A 196 -4.85 15.60 74.84
N PRO A 197 -4.19 16.76 74.83
CA PRO A 197 -4.70 17.90 75.56
C PRO A 197 -5.14 19.01 74.61
N LYS A 198 -6.31 19.53 74.91
CA LYS A 198 -6.87 20.77 74.38
C LYS A 198 -6.18 21.98 74.98
N SER A 199 -5.99 23.02 74.23
CA SER A 199 -6.00 24.45 74.57
C SER A 199 -5.16 25.19 73.52
N GLY A 200 -5.53 26.31 72.99
CA GLY A 200 -6.54 27.32 73.18
C GLY A 200 -6.34 28.34 72.07
N THR A 201 -7.44 28.91 71.72
CA THR A 201 -7.74 30.21 71.10
C THR A 201 -6.56 31.15 70.73
N ASN A 202 -6.53 31.64 69.47
CA ASN A 202 -6.96 33.02 69.14
C ASN A 202 -6.65 33.34 67.66
N ASN A 203 -7.66 33.76 66.96
CA ASN A 203 -7.65 34.61 65.78
C ASN A 203 -7.53 36.06 66.28
N PRO A 204 -7.18 37.13 65.54
CA PRO A 204 -7.51 37.44 64.18
C PRO A 204 -6.43 38.29 63.45
N GLY A 205 -6.69 38.54 62.14
CA GLY A 205 -6.32 39.81 61.50
C GLY A 205 -5.68 39.74 60.14
N GLN A 206 -6.52 39.91 59.14
CA GLN A 206 -6.52 40.90 58.05
C GLN A 206 -5.20 41.17 57.28
N GLY A 207 -5.34 41.15 55.98
CA GLY A 207 -4.91 42.27 55.14
C GLY A 207 -4.20 41.93 53.84
N ALA A 208 -4.98 41.88 52.81
CA ALA A 208 -4.85 42.66 51.56
C ALA A 208 -3.56 42.64 50.69
N THR A 209 -3.85 42.48 49.42
CA THR A 209 -3.40 43.16 48.19
C THR A 209 -2.19 42.58 47.45
N GLU A 210 -2.46 41.98 46.30
CA GLU A 210 -2.35 42.50 44.93
C GLU A 210 -0.95 43.02 44.50
N LYS A 211 -0.34 42.41 43.53
CA LYS A 211 0.01 42.92 42.19
C LYS A 211 1.16 42.20 41.51
N ASP A 212 0.84 41.85 40.28
CA ASP A 212 1.66 41.94 39.06
C ASP A 212 3.15 41.63 39.04
N ALA A 213 3.53 40.69 38.16
CA ALA A 213 4.40 41.05 37.02
C ALA A 213 4.62 39.87 36.07
N LYS A 214 4.21 40.12 34.85
CA LYS A 214 4.65 39.46 33.63
C LYS A 214 6.18 39.46 33.53
N LYS A 215 6.78 38.39 33.02
CA LYS A 215 7.91 38.49 32.10
C LYS A 215 7.98 37.26 31.19
N GLY A 216 7.76 37.52 29.92
CA GLY A 216 8.01 36.60 28.83
C GLY A 216 9.50 36.36 28.61
N TYR A 217 9.81 35.21 28.08
CA TYR A 217 11.08 34.98 27.37
C TYR A 217 10.75 34.53 25.96
N VAL A 218 11.03 35.44 25.05
CA VAL A 218 11.21 35.20 23.62
C VAL A 218 12.65 34.71 23.45
N ASN A 219 12.88 33.66 22.70
CA ASN A 219 14.18 33.44 22.09
C ASN A 219 13.99 33.05 20.63
N GLU A 220 14.17 34.05 19.80
CA GLU A 220 14.49 33.93 18.40
C GLU A 220 15.94 33.41 18.28
N ASN A 221 16.15 32.46 17.42
CA ASN A 221 17.38 32.49 16.64
C ASN A 221 17.17 31.85 15.26
N SER A 222 17.03 32.72 14.30
CA SER A 222 17.21 32.52 12.88
C SER A 222 18.71 32.31 12.56
N GLY A 223 19.02 31.40 11.67
CA GLY A 223 20.36 31.22 11.11
C GLY A 223 20.28 30.47 9.79
N ILE A 224 20.07 31.24 8.73
CA ILE A 224 20.30 30.92 7.32
C ILE A 224 21.82 30.90 7.08
N VAL A 225 22.31 30.05 6.18
CA VAL A 225 23.34 30.18 5.12
C VAL A 225 23.99 28.80 4.90
N SER A 226 23.98 28.22 3.76
CA SER A 226 24.37 28.34 2.36
C SER A 226 23.97 27.05 1.60
#